data_75f53e03c43bdc3be586d8e2f77adb95
#
_entry.id   75f53e03c43bdc3be586d8e2f77adb95
#
_cell.length_a   1.000
_cell.length_b   1.000
_cell.length_c   1.000
_cell.angle_alpha   90.00
_cell.angle_beta   90.00
_cell.angle_gamma   90.00
#
_symmetry.space_group_name_H-M   'P 1'
#
loop_
_entity.id
_entity.type
_entity.pdbx_description
1 polymer ?
#
loop_
_entity_poly.entity_id
_entity_poly.type
_entity_poly.pdbx_seq_one_letter_code
_entity_poly.pdbx_strand_id
1 'polypeptide(L)'
;MRGARHFLLPVAAVVLGGLFLDASPSHAQGMGRGTGDGTANEQPTRKTPAMSLRVYDRLSEAQECAEMDDLVCANEKLTEVREMRNLNSYELAQMWNFYAFIAFGQNNYADAIIAYENVLLQVDLPLGMETTTRFTLCQLYFQEENYQDSLDMLSEWFAIAENPGPDPYILRAQIFYQMEQFREGIEPVLQAIEVAELQGKTLRENWYRLLNVFYYELEDYPNVINVLRTIIDTWPKREYFVQLSSMYGQEGDDLRQLALYQTAFEAGWLQRSNEYVQLSQLLLQAEVPVKAALIMEDGLNEGIIESTVNNWRVLAQSWQLAQEDEKAIPALSHAAGLSDDGELDLRLAQSHQNLANWTECSDAAREALRKGDLRREDQGNMILGACLFELEEYGQARTAFRTAEEDTRSRTSAQSWIQYVNSEEERERQLQAALSR
;
A
#
# COMPACT_ATOMS: atom_id res chain seq x y z
N MET A 1 -6.16 21.00 -2.98
CA MET A 1 -5.61 20.00 -2.08
C MET A 1 -4.68 19.10 -2.89
N ARG A 2 -3.39 19.40 -2.85
CA ARG A 2 -2.35 18.72 -3.66
C ARG A 2 -1.35 18.17 -2.65
N GLY A 3 -1.43 16.87 -2.30
CA GLY A 3 -0.55 16.31 -1.28
C GLY A 3 -0.65 14.80 -1.07
N ALA A 4 -0.74 14.00 -2.13
CA ALA A 4 -0.68 12.54 -2.01
C ALA A 4 0.22 11.91 -3.10
N ARG A 5 1.33 12.62 -3.48
CA ARG A 5 2.23 12.13 -4.55
C ARG A 5 3.44 11.31 -4.07
N HIS A 6 3.48 10.80 -2.82
CA HIS A 6 4.69 10.16 -2.28
C HIS A 6 4.50 8.75 -1.73
N PHE A 7 3.62 7.91 -2.31
CA PHE A 7 3.55 6.48 -1.95
C PHE A 7 3.62 5.53 -3.16
N LEU A 8 4.24 5.96 -4.24
CA LEU A 8 4.62 5.05 -5.32
C LEU A 8 6.12 4.81 -5.25
N LEU A 9 6.52 3.77 -4.51
CA LEU A 9 7.83 3.14 -4.67
C LEU A 9 7.97 2.68 -6.13
N PRO A 10 9.16 2.74 -6.73
CA PRO A 10 9.37 2.49 -8.15
C PRO A 10 9.04 1.04 -8.48
N VAL A 11 7.85 0.80 -9.02
CA VAL A 11 7.45 -0.49 -9.60
C VAL A 11 8.32 -0.83 -10.82
N ALA A 12 8.97 0.16 -11.43
CA ALA A 12 9.82 -0.01 -12.61
C ALA A 12 11.14 -0.75 -12.35
N ALA A 13 11.66 -0.79 -11.12
CA ALA A 13 12.98 -1.40 -10.85
C ALA A 13 12.96 -2.91 -10.57
N VAL A 14 11.80 -3.52 -10.35
CA VAL A 14 11.71 -4.95 -9.98
C VAL A 14 11.32 -5.85 -11.15
N VAL A 15 10.80 -5.31 -12.26
CA VAL A 15 10.33 -6.11 -13.40
C VAL A 15 11.44 -6.39 -14.43
N LEU A 16 12.54 -5.64 -14.44
CA LEU A 16 13.61 -5.80 -15.42
C LEU A 16 14.65 -6.89 -15.08
N GLY A 17 14.62 -7.45 -13.87
CA GLY A 17 15.59 -8.47 -13.45
C GLY A 17 15.26 -9.92 -13.81
N GLY A 18 14.12 -10.22 -14.41
CA GLY A 18 13.64 -11.59 -14.60
C GLY A 18 13.41 -12.05 -16.04
N LEU A 19 13.63 -11.22 -17.05
CA LEU A 19 13.28 -11.54 -18.45
C LEU A 19 14.48 -11.83 -19.38
N PHE A 20 15.70 -11.84 -18.87
CA PHE A 20 16.90 -11.99 -19.72
C PHE A 20 17.67 -13.30 -19.58
N LEU A 21 17.06 -14.39 -19.16
CA LEU A 21 17.74 -15.70 -19.17
C LEU A 21 16.77 -16.75 -19.67
N ASP A 22 16.71 -16.93 -20.99
CA ASP A 22 16.58 -18.21 -21.70
C ASP A 22 16.41 -18.00 -23.21
N ALA A 23 17.44 -17.44 -23.83
CA ALA A 23 17.64 -17.61 -25.25
C ALA A 23 18.86 -18.51 -25.46
N SER A 24 18.74 -19.80 -25.08
CA SER A 24 19.66 -20.78 -25.53
C SER A 24 19.40 -21.08 -27.02
N PRO A 25 20.42 -21.06 -27.87
CA PRO A 25 20.24 -21.44 -29.27
C PRO A 25 19.85 -22.90 -29.36
N SER A 26 18.61 -23.17 -29.79
CA SER A 26 18.19 -24.53 -30.08
C SER A 26 19.00 -25.09 -31.25
N HIS A 27 19.90 -26.02 -30.95
CA HIS A 27 20.62 -26.83 -31.95
C HIS A 27 19.61 -27.56 -32.82
N ALA A 28 19.70 -27.32 -34.12
CA ALA A 28 19.09 -28.18 -35.14
C ALA A 28 19.77 -29.54 -35.13
N GLN A 29 19.10 -30.55 -34.62
CA GLN A 29 19.50 -31.94 -34.83
C GLN A 29 18.35 -32.81 -35.30
N GLY A 30 18.58 -33.45 -36.41
CA GLY A 30 18.20 -34.85 -36.59
C GLY A 30 16.93 -35.14 -37.39
N MET A 31 17.13 -35.50 -38.62
CA MET A 31 16.19 -36.31 -39.43
C MET A 31 15.75 -37.57 -38.68
N GLY A 32 14.43 -37.68 -38.45
CA GLY A 32 13.78 -38.92 -38.04
C GLY A 32 12.56 -39.18 -38.93
N ARG A 33 12.62 -40.20 -39.78
CA ARG A 33 11.49 -40.74 -40.54
C ARG A 33 10.47 -41.34 -39.56
N GLY A 34 9.27 -40.79 -39.54
CA GLY A 34 8.10 -41.38 -38.88
C GLY A 34 6.89 -41.24 -39.78
N THR A 35 6.42 -42.34 -40.30
CA THR A 35 5.12 -42.45 -40.99
C THR A 35 3.98 -42.40 -39.97
N GLY A 36 3.09 -41.40 -40.09
CA GLY A 36 1.90 -41.31 -39.29
C GLY A 36 0.88 -40.41 -39.99
N ASP A 37 -0.15 -41.02 -40.51
CA ASP A 37 -1.32 -40.43 -41.16
C ASP A 37 -2.08 -39.57 -40.15
N GLY A 38 -2.25 -38.29 -40.40
CA GLY A 38 -3.03 -37.37 -39.58
C GLY A 38 -3.14 -36.05 -40.30
N THR A 39 -4.35 -35.64 -40.65
CA THR A 39 -4.71 -34.42 -41.32
C THR A 39 -4.18 -33.18 -40.58
N ALA A 40 -2.95 -32.81 -40.92
CA ALA A 40 -2.35 -31.57 -40.47
C ALA A 40 -2.84 -30.45 -41.38
N ASN A 41 -3.41 -29.42 -40.74
CA ASN A 41 -3.68 -28.13 -41.36
C ASN A 41 -2.31 -27.63 -41.89
N GLU A 42 -2.13 -27.60 -43.21
CA GLU A 42 -0.90 -27.08 -43.81
C GLU A 42 -0.79 -25.58 -43.53
N GLN A 43 0.00 -25.26 -42.55
CA GLN A 43 0.43 -23.87 -42.35
C GLN A 43 1.34 -23.47 -43.53
N PRO A 44 1.21 -22.24 -44.06
CA PRO A 44 2.09 -21.73 -45.08
C PRO A 44 3.47 -21.50 -44.49
N THR A 45 4.31 -22.53 -44.53
CA THR A 45 5.73 -22.42 -44.14
C THR A 45 6.43 -21.56 -45.17
N ARG A 46 6.78 -20.31 -44.85
CA ARG A 46 7.72 -19.53 -45.66
C ARG A 46 9.05 -20.31 -45.71
N LYS A 47 9.51 -20.67 -46.93
CA LYS A 47 10.78 -21.38 -47.11
C LYS A 47 11.90 -20.46 -46.61
N THR A 48 12.71 -20.93 -45.66
CA THR A 48 13.93 -20.24 -45.25
C THR A 48 14.89 -20.19 -46.42
N PRO A 49 15.30 -19.04 -46.95
CA PRO A 49 16.31 -18.97 -48.02
C PRO A 49 17.63 -19.55 -47.53
N ALA A 50 18.38 -20.16 -48.46
CA ALA A 50 19.68 -20.72 -48.13
C ALA A 50 20.72 -19.61 -47.92
N MET A 51 21.53 -19.74 -46.88
CA MET A 51 22.72 -18.92 -46.65
C MET A 51 23.91 -19.52 -47.40
N SER A 52 24.68 -18.68 -48.08
CA SER A 52 25.92 -19.13 -48.72
C SER A 52 27.00 -19.47 -47.68
N LEU A 53 27.82 -20.48 -47.93
CA LEU A 53 28.87 -20.88 -47.01
C LEU A 53 29.81 -19.72 -46.65
N ARG A 54 30.12 -18.89 -47.62
CA ARG A 54 30.97 -17.69 -47.43
C ARG A 54 30.40 -16.70 -46.39
N VAL A 55 29.10 -16.46 -46.43
CA VAL A 55 28.43 -15.59 -45.46
C VAL A 55 28.36 -16.26 -44.10
N TYR A 56 28.00 -17.54 -44.08
CA TYR A 56 27.94 -18.32 -42.86
C TYR A 56 29.29 -18.32 -42.10
N ASP A 57 30.39 -18.57 -42.80
CA ASP A 57 31.72 -18.58 -42.19
C ASP A 57 32.07 -17.25 -41.55
N ARG A 58 31.76 -16.12 -42.21
CA ARG A 58 32.05 -14.79 -41.67
C ARG A 58 31.15 -14.40 -40.50
N LEU A 59 29.87 -14.79 -40.54
CA LEU A 59 28.98 -14.58 -39.42
C LEU A 59 29.39 -15.44 -38.20
N SER A 60 29.84 -16.66 -38.43
CA SER A 60 30.40 -17.53 -37.38
C SER A 60 31.67 -16.93 -36.76
N GLU A 61 32.59 -16.42 -37.57
CA GLU A 61 33.79 -15.71 -37.08
C GLU A 61 33.40 -14.45 -36.26
N ALA A 62 32.39 -13.71 -36.73
CA ALA A 62 31.89 -12.55 -35.97
C ALA A 62 31.29 -12.96 -34.62
N GLN A 63 30.57 -14.07 -34.57
CA GLN A 63 30.03 -14.63 -33.32
C GLN A 63 31.15 -15.05 -32.37
N GLU A 64 32.15 -15.77 -32.85
CA GLU A 64 33.32 -16.19 -32.04
C GLU A 64 34.05 -14.98 -31.45
N CYS A 65 34.25 -13.90 -32.24
CA CYS A 65 34.83 -12.67 -31.75
C CYS A 65 33.96 -12.03 -30.65
N ALA A 66 32.65 -12.00 -30.85
CA ALA A 66 31.72 -11.43 -29.87
C ALA A 66 31.67 -12.23 -28.55
N GLU A 67 31.74 -13.56 -28.64
CA GLU A 67 31.83 -14.46 -27.47
C GLU A 67 33.14 -14.29 -26.68
N MET A 68 34.20 -13.84 -27.35
CA MET A 68 35.48 -13.47 -26.72
C MET A 68 35.53 -12.01 -26.25
N ASP A 69 34.41 -11.30 -26.32
CA ASP A 69 34.30 -9.88 -26.05
C ASP A 69 35.18 -8.97 -26.94
N ASP A 70 35.64 -9.49 -28.08
CA ASP A 70 36.38 -8.74 -29.11
C ASP A 70 35.39 -8.11 -30.12
N LEU A 71 34.79 -7.03 -29.69
CA LEU A 71 33.77 -6.33 -30.50
C LEU A 71 34.35 -5.62 -31.72
N VAL A 72 35.65 -5.31 -31.73
CA VAL A 72 36.35 -4.76 -32.90
C VAL A 72 36.44 -5.83 -33.98
N CYS A 73 36.94 -7.00 -33.64
CA CYS A 73 36.97 -8.15 -34.53
C CYS A 73 35.58 -8.50 -35.08
N ALA A 74 34.55 -8.56 -34.19
CA ALA A 74 33.17 -8.85 -34.59
C ALA A 74 32.63 -7.85 -35.63
N ASN A 75 32.84 -6.56 -35.41
CA ASN A 75 32.42 -5.52 -36.33
C ASN A 75 33.20 -5.53 -37.66
N GLU A 76 34.50 -5.84 -37.64
CA GLU A 76 35.28 -6.03 -38.87
C GLU A 76 34.71 -7.18 -39.72
N LYS A 77 34.39 -8.34 -39.11
CA LYS A 77 33.79 -9.47 -39.79
C LYS A 77 32.41 -9.17 -40.38
N LEU A 78 31.59 -8.45 -39.65
CA LEU A 78 30.27 -7.97 -40.16
C LEU A 78 30.44 -6.98 -41.30
N THR A 79 31.46 -6.12 -41.26
CA THR A 79 31.77 -5.18 -42.34
C THR A 79 32.22 -5.96 -43.60
N GLU A 80 33.02 -7.00 -43.45
CA GLU A 80 33.38 -7.89 -44.58
C GLU A 80 32.13 -8.51 -45.23
N VAL A 81 31.12 -8.94 -44.41
CA VAL A 81 29.85 -9.44 -44.93
C VAL A 81 29.09 -8.33 -45.69
N ARG A 82 29.02 -7.13 -45.10
CA ARG A 82 28.29 -5.98 -45.68
C ARG A 82 28.84 -5.55 -47.04
N GLU A 83 30.14 -5.70 -47.26
CA GLU A 83 30.82 -5.39 -48.50
C GLU A 83 30.69 -6.49 -49.57
N MET A 84 30.17 -7.68 -49.21
CA MET A 84 29.95 -8.75 -50.19
C MET A 84 28.88 -8.38 -51.21
N ARG A 85 29.09 -8.78 -52.45
CA ARG A 85 28.12 -8.57 -53.53
C ARG A 85 27.09 -9.72 -53.58
N ASN A 86 25.86 -9.38 -54.00
CA ASN A 86 24.78 -10.33 -54.22
C ASN A 86 24.32 -11.09 -52.98
N LEU A 87 24.32 -10.44 -51.81
CA LEU A 87 23.67 -10.95 -50.63
C LEU A 87 22.17 -11.10 -50.86
N ASN A 88 21.57 -12.21 -50.45
CA ASN A 88 20.13 -12.35 -50.45
C ASN A 88 19.49 -11.69 -49.19
N SER A 89 18.17 -11.51 -49.20
CA SER A 89 17.44 -10.85 -48.11
C SER A 89 17.67 -11.54 -46.75
N TYR A 90 17.79 -12.87 -46.73
CA TYR A 90 18.03 -13.62 -45.49
C TYR A 90 19.46 -13.39 -44.96
N GLU A 91 20.45 -13.37 -45.84
CA GLU A 91 21.83 -13.06 -45.46
C GLU A 91 21.98 -11.65 -44.93
N LEU A 92 21.29 -10.66 -45.54
CA LEU A 92 21.24 -9.31 -45.05
C LEU A 92 20.55 -9.22 -43.69
N ALA A 93 19.43 -9.92 -43.53
CA ALA A 93 18.69 -9.95 -42.25
C ALA A 93 19.57 -10.56 -41.14
N GLN A 94 20.26 -11.63 -41.39
CA GLN A 94 21.16 -12.23 -40.39
C GLN A 94 22.31 -11.29 -40.04
N MET A 95 22.93 -10.67 -41.00
CA MET A 95 23.99 -9.68 -40.77
C MET A 95 23.50 -8.52 -39.85
N TRP A 96 22.33 -7.98 -40.15
CA TRP A 96 21.75 -6.91 -39.33
C TRP A 96 21.36 -7.40 -37.93
N ASN A 97 20.88 -8.63 -37.81
CA ASN A 97 20.58 -9.25 -36.52
C ASN A 97 21.84 -9.38 -35.65
N PHE A 98 23.01 -9.68 -36.25
CA PHE A 98 24.27 -9.68 -35.52
C PHE A 98 24.74 -8.28 -35.13
N TYR A 99 24.58 -7.28 -35.98
CA TYR A 99 24.83 -5.88 -35.57
C TYR A 99 23.94 -5.45 -34.39
N ALA A 100 22.65 -5.81 -34.43
CA ALA A 100 21.72 -5.53 -33.36
C ALA A 100 22.14 -6.23 -32.05
N PHE A 101 22.55 -7.51 -32.12
CA PHE A 101 23.03 -8.27 -30.98
C PHE A 101 24.26 -7.63 -30.32
N ILE A 102 25.25 -7.21 -31.12
CA ILE A 102 26.46 -6.54 -30.62
C ILE A 102 26.11 -5.21 -29.98
N ALA A 103 25.30 -4.38 -30.65
CA ALA A 103 24.87 -3.08 -30.13
C ALA A 103 24.10 -3.23 -28.81
N PHE A 104 23.20 -4.23 -28.73
CA PHE A 104 22.45 -4.55 -27.52
C PHE A 104 23.41 -4.96 -26.37
N GLY A 105 24.39 -5.81 -26.62
CA GLY A 105 25.40 -6.21 -25.63
C GLY A 105 26.24 -5.05 -25.09
N GLN A 106 26.37 -3.97 -25.87
CA GLN A 106 27.02 -2.73 -25.47
C GLN A 106 26.08 -1.74 -24.77
N ASN A 107 24.82 -2.09 -24.52
CA ASN A 107 23.75 -1.19 -24.06
C ASN A 107 23.52 0.01 -25.01
N ASN A 108 23.93 -0.11 -26.26
CA ASN A 108 23.66 0.88 -27.29
C ASN A 108 22.31 0.56 -27.97
N TYR A 109 21.23 0.85 -27.26
CA TYR A 109 19.89 0.48 -27.70
C TYR A 109 19.46 1.22 -28.96
N ALA A 110 19.93 2.46 -29.16
CA ALA A 110 19.64 3.22 -30.37
C ALA A 110 20.17 2.54 -31.64
N ASP A 111 21.44 2.08 -31.64
CA ASP A 111 22.01 1.36 -32.78
C ASP A 111 21.39 -0.04 -32.91
N ALA A 112 21.02 -0.70 -31.81
CA ALA A 112 20.32 -1.97 -31.83
C ALA A 112 18.94 -1.84 -32.52
N ILE A 113 18.17 -0.78 -32.22
CA ILE A 113 16.90 -0.47 -32.88
C ILE A 113 17.10 -0.31 -34.38
N ILE A 114 18.05 0.56 -34.79
CA ILE A 114 18.35 0.77 -36.22
C ILE A 114 18.69 -0.54 -36.93
N ALA A 115 19.47 -1.39 -36.27
CA ALA A 115 19.84 -2.67 -36.86
C ALA A 115 18.64 -3.64 -36.98
N TYR A 116 17.80 -3.75 -35.95
CA TYR A 116 16.58 -4.58 -36.02
C TYR A 116 15.55 -4.04 -37.00
N GLU A 117 15.39 -2.73 -37.16
CA GLU A 117 14.58 -2.13 -38.21
C GLU A 117 15.08 -2.55 -39.60
N ASN A 118 16.40 -2.56 -39.82
CA ASN A 118 17.01 -3.05 -41.06
C ASN A 118 16.78 -4.57 -41.28
N VAL A 119 16.64 -5.37 -40.23
CA VAL A 119 16.18 -6.76 -40.37
C VAL A 119 14.77 -6.78 -40.97
N LEU A 120 13.84 -5.99 -40.43
CA LEU A 120 12.44 -5.96 -40.89
C LEU A 120 12.24 -5.36 -42.28
N LEU A 121 13.20 -4.57 -42.77
CA LEU A 121 13.19 -4.09 -44.18
C LEU A 121 13.48 -5.19 -45.21
N GLN A 122 13.97 -6.36 -44.78
CA GLN A 122 14.27 -7.46 -45.69
C GLN A 122 12.97 -8.18 -46.09
N VAL A 123 12.88 -8.58 -47.34
CA VAL A 123 11.73 -9.32 -47.88
C VAL A 123 11.84 -10.82 -47.58
N ASP A 124 10.70 -11.50 -47.54
CA ASP A 124 10.60 -12.97 -47.34
C ASP A 124 11.32 -13.51 -46.10
N LEU A 125 11.29 -12.76 -45.01
CA LEU A 125 11.82 -13.20 -43.73
C LEU A 125 11.13 -14.48 -43.23
N PRO A 126 11.89 -15.44 -42.63
CA PRO A 126 11.27 -16.52 -41.86
C PRO A 126 10.34 -15.96 -40.77
N LEU A 127 9.14 -16.54 -40.63
CA LEU A 127 8.14 -16.05 -39.69
C LEU A 127 8.67 -15.93 -38.25
N GLY A 128 9.45 -16.95 -37.83
CA GLY A 128 10.07 -16.92 -36.50
C GLY A 128 11.05 -15.76 -36.29
N MET A 129 11.83 -15.42 -37.31
CA MET A 129 12.76 -14.30 -37.28
C MET A 129 11.97 -12.96 -37.23
N GLU A 130 10.98 -12.82 -38.07
CA GLU A 130 10.13 -11.62 -38.10
C GLU A 130 9.43 -11.40 -36.75
N THR A 131 8.81 -12.45 -36.20
CA THR A 131 8.12 -12.40 -34.90
C THR A 131 9.08 -12.04 -33.75
N THR A 132 10.25 -12.69 -33.70
CA THR A 132 11.24 -12.38 -32.64
C THR A 132 11.76 -10.96 -32.76
N THR A 133 12.10 -10.50 -33.98
CA THR A 133 12.61 -9.14 -34.20
C THR A 133 11.60 -8.07 -33.82
N ARG A 134 10.32 -8.24 -34.20
CA ARG A 134 9.26 -7.28 -33.80
C ARG A 134 9.08 -7.19 -32.30
N PHE A 135 9.11 -8.34 -31.61
CA PHE A 135 8.96 -8.34 -30.16
C PHE A 135 10.17 -7.71 -29.45
N THR A 136 11.39 -7.98 -29.94
CA THR A 136 12.60 -7.33 -29.42
C THR A 136 12.58 -5.82 -29.67
N LEU A 137 12.18 -5.38 -30.84
CA LEU A 137 12.02 -3.94 -31.14
C LEU A 137 11.00 -3.28 -30.21
N CYS A 138 9.85 -3.93 -29.98
CA CYS A 138 8.87 -3.43 -29.03
C CYS A 138 9.50 -3.22 -27.63
N GLN A 139 10.30 -4.17 -27.14
CA GLN A 139 10.96 -4.06 -25.84
C GLN A 139 12.03 -2.95 -25.83
N LEU A 140 12.78 -2.80 -26.94
CA LEU A 140 13.80 -1.76 -27.07
C LEU A 140 13.17 -0.36 -27.14
N TYR A 141 12.11 -0.18 -27.89
CA TYR A 141 11.36 1.10 -27.90
C TYR A 141 10.80 1.43 -26.54
N PHE A 142 10.28 0.43 -25.79
CA PHE A 142 9.84 0.63 -24.41
C PHE A 142 10.98 1.07 -23.50
N GLN A 143 12.16 0.47 -23.65
CA GLN A 143 13.36 0.80 -22.85
C GLN A 143 13.87 2.22 -23.15
N GLU A 144 13.76 2.68 -24.40
CA GLU A 144 14.13 4.02 -24.83
C GLU A 144 13.00 5.03 -24.64
N GLU A 145 11.95 4.68 -23.91
CA GLU A 145 10.77 5.51 -23.59
C GLU A 145 9.99 5.96 -24.84
N ASN A 146 10.22 5.31 -25.99
CA ASN A 146 9.47 5.50 -27.22
C ASN A 146 8.18 4.67 -27.20
N TYR A 147 7.29 5.02 -26.28
CA TYR A 147 6.10 4.20 -25.96
C TYR A 147 5.14 4.02 -27.11
N GLN A 148 4.97 5.03 -27.97
CA GLN A 148 4.09 4.91 -29.13
C GLN A 148 4.64 3.91 -30.15
N ASP A 149 5.93 4.01 -30.49
CA ASP A 149 6.58 3.07 -31.41
C ASP A 149 6.57 1.64 -30.86
N SER A 150 6.74 1.50 -29.53
CA SER A 150 6.60 0.23 -28.84
C SER A 150 5.20 -0.37 -29.00
N LEU A 151 4.14 0.44 -28.84
CA LEU A 151 2.75 0.02 -28.96
C LEU A 151 2.40 -0.38 -30.40
N ASP A 152 2.87 0.39 -31.38
CA ASP A 152 2.66 0.13 -32.80
C ASP A 152 3.36 -1.18 -33.21
N MET A 153 4.63 -1.36 -32.83
CA MET A 153 5.39 -2.57 -33.09
C MET A 153 4.78 -3.80 -32.39
N LEU A 154 4.27 -3.65 -31.17
CA LEU A 154 3.56 -4.72 -30.47
C LEU A 154 2.25 -5.09 -31.17
N SER A 155 1.56 -4.12 -31.75
CA SER A 155 0.33 -4.35 -32.53
C SER A 155 0.63 -5.13 -33.82
N GLU A 156 1.70 -4.78 -34.51
CA GLU A 156 2.19 -5.55 -35.68
C GLU A 156 2.63 -6.97 -35.29
N TRP A 157 3.26 -7.12 -34.13
CA TRP A 157 3.62 -8.42 -33.60
C TRP A 157 2.39 -9.31 -33.35
N PHE A 158 1.33 -8.77 -32.69
CA PHE A 158 0.09 -9.53 -32.45
C PHE A 158 -0.59 -9.98 -33.75
N ALA A 159 -0.40 -9.25 -34.87
CA ALA A 159 -0.98 -9.63 -36.15
C ALA A 159 -0.38 -10.91 -36.75
N ILE A 160 0.83 -11.28 -36.32
CA ILE A 160 1.58 -12.44 -36.86
C ILE A 160 1.89 -13.51 -35.83
N ALA A 161 1.71 -13.19 -34.53
CA ALA A 161 2.02 -14.10 -33.44
C ALA A 161 0.95 -15.20 -33.34
N GLU A 162 1.37 -16.44 -33.29
CA GLU A 162 0.50 -17.60 -33.08
C GLU A 162 0.44 -17.94 -31.58
N ASN A 163 -0.76 -18.03 -31.01
CA ASN A 163 -0.98 -18.40 -29.60
C ASN A 163 -0.11 -17.61 -28.61
N PRO A 164 -0.20 -16.30 -28.58
CA PRO A 164 0.60 -15.50 -27.66
C PRO A 164 0.36 -15.90 -26.21
N GLY A 165 1.44 -15.91 -25.42
CA GLY A 165 1.37 -16.08 -23.98
C GLY A 165 0.88 -14.80 -23.28
N PRO A 166 0.83 -14.78 -21.94
CA PRO A 166 0.37 -13.60 -21.19
C PRO A 166 1.34 -12.41 -21.23
N ASP A 167 2.64 -12.65 -21.36
CA ASP A 167 3.66 -11.61 -21.21
C ASP A 167 3.54 -10.43 -22.22
N PRO A 168 3.22 -10.62 -23.51
CA PRO A 168 3.00 -9.53 -24.45
C PRO A 168 1.81 -8.64 -24.08
N TYR A 169 0.76 -9.18 -23.50
CA TYR A 169 -0.37 -8.40 -23.01
C TYR A 169 0.03 -7.55 -21.78
N ILE A 170 0.85 -8.12 -20.89
CA ILE A 170 1.37 -7.36 -19.75
C ILE A 170 2.30 -6.22 -20.23
N LEU A 171 3.14 -6.48 -21.24
CA LEU A 171 3.95 -5.41 -21.83
C LEU A 171 3.08 -4.28 -22.40
N ARG A 172 1.99 -4.64 -23.09
CA ARG A 172 1.03 -3.65 -23.58
C ARG A 172 0.40 -2.80 -22.47
N ALA A 173 0.05 -3.44 -21.36
CA ALA A 173 -0.47 -2.76 -20.17
C ALA A 173 0.59 -1.83 -19.55
N GLN A 174 1.86 -2.28 -19.49
CA GLN A 174 2.96 -1.46 -18.99
C GLN A 174 3.23 -0.24 -19.87
N ILE A 175 3.12 -0.38 -21.20
CA ILE A 175 3.21 0.75 -22.13
C ILE A 175 2.10 1.77 -21.82
N PHE A 176 0.85 1.33 -21.69
CA PHE A 176 -0.25 2.22 -21.34
C PHE A 176 -0.07 2.88 -19.97
N TYR A 177 0.51 2.17 -19.00
CA TYR A 177 0.84 2.75 -17.70
C TYR A 177 1.83 3.92 -17.82
N GLN A 178 2.90 3.74 -18.61
CA GLN A 178 3.91 4.78 -18.83
C GLN A 178 3.34 5.99 -19.61
N MET A 179 2.35 5.76 -20.47
CA MET A 179 1.64 6.80 -21.21
C MET A 179 0.52 7.47 -20.36
N GLU A 180 0.34 7.08 -19.10
CA GLU A 180 -0.77 7.51 -18.22
C GLU A 180 -2.16 7.22 -18.84
N GLN A 181 -2.25 6.26 -19.75
CA GLN A 181 -3.48 5.79 -20.37
C GLN A 181 -4.06 4.62 -19.56
N PHE A 182 -4.49 4.92 -18.33
CA PHE A 182 -4.85 3.90 -17.35
C PHE A 182 -6.07 3.08 -17.76
N ARG A 183 -7.05 3.69 -18.44
CA ARG A 183 -8.26 3.00 -18.90
C ARG A 183 -7.94 1.96 -19.97
N GLU A 184 -7.08 2.30 -20.88
CA GLU A 184 -6.62 1.46 -21.99
C GLU A 184 -5.73 0.29 -21.49
N GLY A 185 -5.08 0.48 -20.35
CA GLY A 185 -4.23 -0.53 -19.71
C GLY A 185 -4.98 -1.67 -19.04
N ILE A 186 -6.27 -1.51 -18.70
CA ILE A 186 -7.05 -2.53 -17.97
C ILE A 186 -7.25 -3.79 -18.81
N GLU A 187 -7.76 -3.63 -20.02
CA GLU A 187 -8.10 -4.75 -20.90
C GLU A 187 -6.91 -5.67 -21.19
N PRO A 188 -5.70 -5.18 -21.53
CA PRO A 188 -4.54 -6.03 -21.69
C PRO A 188 -4.18 -6.86 -20.45
N VAL A 189 -4.33 -6.33 -19.23
CA VAL A 189 -4.07 -7.13 -18.01
C VAL A 189 -5.10 -8.26 -17.88
N LEU A 190 -6.37 -7.97 -18.12
CA LEU A 190 -7.44 -8.98 -18.06
C LEU A 190 -7.21 -10.07 -19.12
N GLN A 191 -6.80 -9.70 -20.34
CA GLN A 191 -6.43 -10.66 -21.40
C GLN A 191 -5.23 -11.52 -21.00
N ALA A 192 -4.21 -10.93 -20.33
CA ALA A 192 -3.07 -11.70 -19.83
C ALA A 192 -3.49 -12.76 -18.80
N ILE A 193 -4.40 -12.40 -17.89
CA ILE A 193 -4.94 -13.31 -16.87
C ILE A 193 -5.72 -14.43 -17.54
N GLU A 194 -6.66 -14.10 -18.44
CA GLU A 194 -7.47 -15.07 -19.18
C GLU A 194 -6.60 -16.04 -19.99
N VAL A 195 -5.62 -15.54 -20.74
CA VAL A 195 -4.67 -16.36 -21.52
C VAL A 195 -3.88 -17.29 -20.61
N ALA A 196 -3.44 -16.81 -19.47
CA ALA A 196 -2.71 -17.65 -18.50
C ALA A 196 -3.60 -18.78 -17.95
N GLU A 197 -4.83 -18.49 -17.60
CA GLU A 197 -5.80 -19.48 -17.13
C GLU A 197 -6.11 -20.53 -18.21
N LEU A 198 -6.40 -20.10 -19.43
CA LEU A 198 -6.66 -21.01 -20.57
C LEU A 198 -5.46 -21.90 -20.90
N GLN A 199 -4.25 -21.39 -20.73
CA GLN A 199 -3.00 -22.13 -20.96
C GLN A 199 -2.50 -22.91 -19.73
N GLY A 200 -3.21 -22.89 -18.61
CA GLY A 200 -2.81 -23.54 -17.36
C GLY A 200 -1.51 -22.98 -16.77
N LYS A 201 -1.19 -21.71 -17.05
CA LYS A 201 -0.01 -21.02 -16.51
C LYS A 201 -0.32 -20.41 -15.15
N THR A 202 0.72 -20.30 -14.32
CA THR A 202 0.62 -19.68 -13.00
C THR A 202 0.30 -18.20 -13.12
N LEU A 203 -0.76 -17.76 -12.44
CA LEU A 203 -1.10 -16.35 -12.28
C LEU A 203 -0.03 -15.65 -11.43
N ARG A 204 0.28 -14.42 -11.75
CA ARG A 204 1.34 -13.67 -11.07
C ARG A 204 0.76 -12.48 -10.31
N GLU A 205 1.18 -12.31 -9.09
CA GLU A 205 0.74 -11.22 -8.19
C GLU A 205 0.91 -9.83 -8.82
N ASN A 206 2.01 -9.59 -9.54
CA ASN A 206 2.31 -8.31 -10.16
C ASN A 206 1.30 -7.88 -11.24
N TRP A 207 0.58 -8.82 -11.88
CA TRP A 207 -0.47 -8.50 -12.84
C TRP A 207 -1.68 -7.88 -12.14
N TYR A 208 -2.11 -8.49 -11.04
CA TYR A 208 -3.21 -7.97 -10.23
C TYR A 208 -2.84 -6.63 -9.55
N ARG A 209 -1.57 -6.47 -9.15
CA ARG A 209 -1.09 -5.19 -8.65
C ARG A 209 -1.15 -4.09 -9.71
N LEU A 210 -0.77 -4.39 -10.95
CA LEU A 210 -0.88 -3.45 -12.06
C LEU A 210 -2.35 -3.09 -12.33
N LEU A 211 -3.24 -4.08 -12.34
CA LEU A 211 -4.69 -3.88 -12.47
C LEU A 211 -5.25 -2.99 -11.34
N ASN A 212 -4.80 -3.25 -10.10
CA ASN A 212 -5.19 -2.44 -8.95
C ASN A 212 -4.75 -0.98 -9.09
N VAL A 213 -3.54 -0.75 -9.60
CA VAL A 213 -3.05 0.62 -9.85
C VAL A 213 -3.91 1.31 -10.90
N PHE A 214 -4.26 0.66 -12.00
CA PHE A 214 -5.12 1.26 -13.02
C PHE A 214 -6.48 1.69 -12.47
N TYR A 215 -7.16 0.81 -11.71
CA TYR A 215 -8.43 1.17 -11.09
C TYR A 215 -8.28 2.28 -10.05
N TYR A 216 -7.17 2.30 -9.30
CA TYR A 216 -6.92 3.34 -8.31
C TYR A 216 -6.71 4.71 -8.95
N GLU A 217 -5.92 4.80 -10.03
CA GLU A 217 -5.69 6.06 -10.77
C GLU A 217 -6.97 6.58 -11.44
N LEU A 218 -7.90 5.69 -11.75
CA LEU A 218 -9.22 6.03 -12.28
C LEU A 218 -10.26 6.33 -11.19
N GLU A 219 -9.87 6.29 -9.91
CA GLU A 219 -10.77 6.43 -8.76
C GLU A 219 -11.93 5.41 -8.75
N ASP A 220 -11.75 4.26 -9.41
CA ASP A 220 -12.73 3.17 -9.45
C ASP A 220 -12.55 2.26 -8.23
N TYR A 221 -12.88 2.79 -7.05
CA TYR A 221 -12.70 2.12 -5.77
C TYR A 221 -13.45 0.78 -5.64
N PRO A 222 -14.65 0.59 -6.20
CA PRO A 222 -15.30 -0.72 -6.21
C PRO A 222 -14.44 -1.80 -6.87
N ASN A 223 -13.79 -1.51 -8.00
CA ASN A 223 -12.92 -2.45 -8.68
C ASN A 223 -11.56 -2.59 -7.97
N VAL A 224 -11.02 -1.53 -7.34
CA VAL A 224 -9.85 -1.63 -6.43
C VAL A 224 -10.13 -2.66 -5.32
N ILE A 225 -11.29 -2.57 -4.66
CA ILE A 225 -11.71 -3.50 -3.59
C ILE A 225 -11.80 -4.94 -4.13
N ASN A 226 -12.41 -5.15 -5.29
CA ASN A 226 -12.55 -6.48 -5.89
C ASN A 226 -11.19 -7.11 -6.20
N VAL A 227 -10.28 -6.35 -6.81
CA VAL A 227 -8.92 -6.81 -7.12
C VAL A 227 -8.13 -7.10 -5.85
N LEU A 228 -8.20 -6.23 -4.83
CA LEU A 228 -7.52 -6.46 -3.54
C LEU A 228 -8.03 -7.73 -2.84
N ARG A 229 -9.33 -8.01 -2.90
CA ARG A 229 -9.89 -9.26 -2.37
C ARG A 229 -9.27 -10.48 -3.08
N THR A 230 -9.21 -10.47 -4.40
CA THR A 230 -8.55 -11.54 -5.18
C THR A 230 -7.08 -11.70 -4.82
N ILE A 231 -6.36 -10.57 -4.63
CA ILE A 231 -4.96 -10.60 -4.20
C ILE A 231 -4.82 -11.24 -2.81
N ILE A 232 -5.65 -10.84 -1.86
CA ILE A 232 -5.60 -11.36 -0.47
C ILE A 232 -5.90 -12.86 -0.44
N ASP A 233 -6.85 -13.32 -1.22
CA ASP A 233 -7.22 -14.74 -1.27
C ASP A 233 -6.06 -15.62 -1.79
N THR A 234 -5.22 -15.08 -2.67
CA THR A 234 -4.14 -15.84 -3.33
C THR A 234 -2.76 -15.56 -2.71
N TRP A 235 -2.49 -14.30 -2.38
CA TRP A 235 -1.20 -13.81 -1.83
C TRP A 235 -1.43 -12.96 -0.57
N PRO A 236 -1.84 -13.54 0.57
CA PRO A 236 -2.13 -12.80 1.79
C PRO A 236 -0.88 -12.10 2.35
N LYS A 237 -0.83 -10.78 2.24
CA LYS A 237 0.25 -9.93 2.77
C LYS A 237 -0.33 -8.74 3.51
N ARG A 238 0.37 -8.28 4.55
CA ARG A 238 0.00 -7.14 5.38
C ARG A 238 -0.45 -5.92 4.58
N GLU A 239 0.34 -5.55 3.55
CA GLU A 239 0.06 -4.35 2.75
C GLU A 239 -1.33 -4.36 2.10
N TYR A 240 -1.80 -5.51 1.65
CA TYR A 240 -3.11 -5.64 1.00
C TYR A 240 -4.27 -5.55 1.98
N PHE A 241 -4.12 -6.11 3.19
CA PHE A 241 -5.12 -5.98 4.25
C PHE A 241 -5.27 -4.53 4.70
N VAL A 242 -4.15 -3.82 4.89
CA VAL A 242 -4.16 -2.41 5.26
C VAL A 242 -4.76 -1.54 4.14
N GLN A 243 -4.39 -1.81 2.88
CA GLN A 243 -4.93 -1.08 1.74
C GLN A 243 -6.44 -1.32 1.58
N LEU A 244 -6.89 -2.57 1.64
CA LEU A 244 -8.31 -2.91 1.54
C LEU A 244 -9.12 -2.32 2.70
N SER A 245 -8.58 -2.37 3.92
CA SER A 245 -9.18 -1.71 5.08
C SER A 245 -9.36 -0.21 4.85
N SER A 246 -8.33 0.46 4.30
CA SER A 246 -8.40 1.89 3.97
C SER A 246 -9.48 2.19 2.91
N MET A 247 -9.63 1.33 1.91
CA MET A 247 -10.66 1.47 0.88
C MET A 247 -12.07 1.36 1.48
N TYR A 248 -12.32 0.38 2.36
CA TYR A 248 -13.60 0.28 3.05
C TYR A 248 -13.88 1.48 3.94
N GLY A 249 -12.87 2.03 4.60
CA GLY A 249 -13.01 3.26 5.39
C GLY A 249 -13.38 4.48 4.53
N GLN A 250 -12.88 4.58 3.30
CA GLN A 250 -13.27 5.64 2.36
C GLN A 250 -14.72 5.49 1.87
N GLU A 251 -15.19 4.26 1.73
CA GLU A 251 -16.59 3.97 1.37
C GLU A 251 -17.55 4.06 2.57
N GLY A 252 -17.03 4.27 3.79
CA GLY A 252 -17.84 4.33 5.01
C GLY A 252 -18.29 2.96 5.52
N ASP A 253 -17.66 1.88 5.08
CA ASP A 253 -17.90 0.52 5.61
C ASP A 253 -16.97 0.23 6.80
N ASP A 254 -17.27 0.88 7.91
CA ASP A 254 -16.48 0.83 9.13
C ASP A 254 -16.34 -0.59 9.69
N LEU A 255 -17.34 -1.44 9.49
CA LEU A 255 -17.30 -2.82 9.99
C LEU A 255 -16.28 -3.68 9.23
N ARG A 256 -16.24 -3.58 7.90
CA ARG A 256 -15.24 -4.30 7.10
C ARG A 256 -13.86 -3.71 7.28
N GLN A 257 -13.76 -2.38 7.44
CA GLN A 257 -12.50 -1.73 7.79
C GLN A 257 -11.93 -2.30 9.08
N LEU A 258 -12.73 -2.33 10.15
CA LEU A 258 -12.32 -2.87 11.45
C LEU A 258 -11.93 -4.35 11.37
N ALA A 259 -12.76 -5.18 10.69
CA ALA A 259 -12.49 -6.62 10.58
C ALA A 259 -11.14 -6.93 9.94
N LEU A 260 -10.77 -6.20 8.87
CA LEU A 260 -9.48 -6.38 8.19
C LEU A 260 -8.32 -5.90 9.06
N TYR A 261 -8.49 -4.75 9.73
CA TYR A 261 -7.46 -4.21 10.62
C TYR A 261 -7.21 -5.12 11.82
N GLN A 262 -8.29 -5.68 12.38
CA GLN A 262 -8.23 -6.65 13.46
C GLN A 262 -7.57 -7.96 13.02
N THR A 263 -7.87 -8.46 11.82
CA THR A 263 -7.21 -9.63 11.24
C THR A 263 -5.70 -9.40 11.10
N ALA A 264 -5.30 -8.22 10.63
CA ALA A 264 -3.89 -7.86 10.53
C ALA A 264 -3.21 -7.79 11.92
N PHE A 265 -3.91 -7.33 12.94
CA PHE A 265 -3.43 -7.33 14.33
C PHE A 265 -3.27 -8.75 14.87
N GLU A 266 -4.29 -9.59 14.73
CA GLU A 266 -4.27 -10.99 15.20
C GLU A 266 -3.22 -11.85 14.48
N ALA A 267 -2.88 -11.50 13.22
CA ALA A 267 -1.78 -12.11 12.49
C ALA A 267 -0.38 -11.60 12.91
N GLY A 268 -0.29 -10.64 13.84
CA GLY A 268 0.96 -10.05 14.31
C GLY A 268 1.63 -9.12 13.26
N TRP A 269 0.87 -8.62 12.30
CA TRP A 269 1.40 -7.79 11.23
C TRP A 269 1.45 -6.30 11.57
N LEU A 270 0.70 -5.85 12.56
CA LEU A 270 0.77 -4.46 13.02
C LEU A 270 1.97 -4.31 13.96
N GLN A 271 2.84 -3.35 13.69
CA GLN A 271 4.11 -3.17 14.40
C GLN A 271 4.40 -1.71 14.77
N ARG A 272 3.54 -0.78 14.33
CA ARG A 272 3.74 0.66 14.50
C ARG A 272 2.74 1.24 15.49
N SER A 273 3.20 2.23 16.27
CA SER A 273 2.36 2.96 17.22
C SER A 273 1.04 3.44 16.64
N ASN A 274 1.10 4.09 15.47
CA ASN A 274 -0.10 4.61 14.81
C ASN A 274 -1.10 3.52 14.37
N GLU A 275 -0.63 2.30 14.09
CA GLU A 275 -1.50 1.18 13.68
C GLU A 275 -2.33 0.66 14.87
N TYR A 276 -1.71 0.54 16.05
CA TYR A 276 -2.39 0.16 17.28
C TYR A 276 -3.41 1.22 17.70
N VAL A 277 -3.01 2.50 17.65
CA VAL A 277 -3.90 3.62 17.96
C VAL A 277 -5.10 3.65 17.01
N GLN A 278 -4.88 3.45 15.71
CA GLN A 278 -5.95 3.41 14.72
C GLN A 278 -6.91 2.24 14.97
N LEU A 279 -6.39 1.04 15.25
CA LEU A 279 -7.24 -0.11 15.60
C LEU A 279 -8.09 0.18 16.83
N SER A 280 -7.50 0.78 17.85
CA SER A 280 -8.22 1.14 19.08
C SER A 280 -9.31 2.19 18.81
N GLN A 281 -9.04 3.18 17.95
CA GLN A 281 -10.04 4.17 17.53
C GLN A 281 -11.20 3.54 16.74
N LEU A 282 -10.92 2.60 15.83
CA LEU A 282 -11.94 1.85 15.10
C LEU A 282 -12.79 0.99 16.05
N LEU A 283 -12.18 0.39 17.07
CA LEU A 283 -12.91 -0.36 18.10
C LEU A 283 -13.79 0.54 18.96
N LEU A 284 -13.32 1.75 19.29
CA LEU A 284 -14.13 2.75 20.01
C LEU A 284 -15.32 3.20 19.17
N GLN A 285 -15.12 3.44 17.89
CA GLN A 285 -16.19 3.78 16.96
C GLN A 285 -17.22 2.65 16.81
N ALA A 286 -16.77 1.40 16.89
CA ALA A 286 -17.63 0.21 16.88
C ALA A 286 -18.22 -0.13 18.26
N GLU A 287 -18.10 0.76 19.26
CA GLU A 287 -18.60 0.57 20.62
C GLU A 287 -18.02 -0.67 21.36
N VAL A 288 -16.75 -0.99 21.10
CA VAL A 288 -16.01 -2.08 21.75
C VAL A 288 -14.86 -1.53 22.60
N PRO A 289 -15.15 -0.71 23.65
CA PRO A 289 -14.13 0.06 24.37
C PRO A 289 -13.16 -0.80 25.18
N VAL A 290 -13.60 -1.93 25.72
CA VAL A 290 -12.73 -2.83 26.50
C VAL A 290 -11.59 -3.37 25.63
N LYS A 291 -11.90 -3.84 24.41
CA LYS A 291 -10.87 -4.37 23.51
C LYS A 291 -9.91 -3.26 23.05
N ALA A 292 -10.44 -2.04 22.80
CA ALA A 292 -9.63 -0.88 22.49
C ALA A 292 -8.63 -0.55 23.62
N ALA A 293 -9.11 -0.57 24.86
CA ALA A 293 -8.28 -0.32 26.03
C ALA A 293 -7.18 -1.36 26.20
N LEU A 294 -7.49 -2.65 26.08
CA LEU A 294 -6.50 -3.71 26.20
C LEU A 294 -5.39 -3.60 25.15
N ILE A 295 -5.74 -3.32 23.90
CA ILE A 295 -4.76 -3.12 22.81
C ILE A 295 -3.85 -1.91 23.08
N MET A 296 -4.43 -0.80 23.58
CA MET A 296 -3.66 0.38 23.97
C MET A 296 -2.74 0.12 25.14
N GLU A 297 -3.24 -0.57 26.16
CA GLU A 297 -2.49 -0.89 27.39
C GLU A 297 -1.31 -1.81 27.10
N ASP A 298 -1.55 -2.92 26.37
CA ASP A 298 -0.51 -3.85 25.96
C ASP A 298 0.54 -3.13 25.10
N GLY A 299 0.11 -2.36 24.11
CA GLY A 299 1.02 -1.64 23.23
C GLY A 299 1.88 -0.58 23.93
N LEU A 300 1.33 0.12 24.93
CA LEU A 300 2.07 1.07 25.78
C LEU A 300 3.07 0.35 26.70
N ASN A 301 2.64 -0.76 27.31
CA ASN A 301 3.48 -1.55 28.22
C ASN A 301 4.64 -2.23 27.49
N GLU A 302 4.43 -2.71 26.29
CA GLU A 302 5.45 -3.32 25.43
C GLU A 302 6.35 -2.28 24.72
N GLY A 303 6.02 -0.99 24.81
CA GLY A 303 6.77 0.08 24.17
C GLY A 303 6.57 0.16 22.64
N ILE A 304 5.56 -0.54 22.10
CA ILE A 304 5.15 -0.43 20.68
C ILE A 304 4.46 0.91 20.46
N ILE A 305 3.61 1.32 21.40
CA ILE A 305 2.94 2.62 21.39
C ILE A 305 3.81 3.62 22.14
N GLU A 306 4.08 4.75 21.49
CA GLU A 306 4.83 5.85 22.10
C GLU A 306 4.07 6.45 23.30
N SER A 307 4.79 6.69 24.41
CA SER A 307 4.23 7.28 25.63
C SER A 307 4.00 8.79 25.44
N THR A 308 2.90 9.16 24.77
CA THR A 308 2.49 10.56 24.53
C THR A 308 1.19 10.87 25.25
N VAL A 309 0.93 12.17 25.53
CA VAL A 309 -0.36 12.63 26.09
C VAL A 309 -1.54 12.06 25.30
N ASN A 310 -1.47 12.08 23.99
CA ASN A 310 -2.57 11.64 23.13
C ASN A 310 -2.84 10.14 23.26
N ASN A 311 -1.79 9.32 23.31
CA ASN A 311 -1.92 7.86 23.40
C ASN A 311 -2.48 7.44 24.78
N TRP A 312 -1.99 8.05 25.87
CA TRP A 312 -2.54 7.84 27.19
C TRP A 312 -3.99 8.34 27.32
N ARG A 313 -4.33 9.44 26.62
CA ARG A 313 -5.72 9.94 26.53
C ARG A 313 -6.65 8.94 25.84
N VAL A 314 -6.20 8.28 24.76
CA VAL A 314 -6.99 7.22 24.08
C VAL A 314 -7.21 6.03 25.01
N LEU A 315 -6.18 5.56 25.72
CA LEU A 315 -6.32 4.49 26.71
C LEU A 315 -7.32 4.86 27.81
N ALA A 316 -7.16 6.04 28.40
CA ALA A 316 -8.06 6.53 29.44
C ALA A 316 -9.51 6.64 28.95
N GLN A 317 -9.72 7.20 27.77
CA GLN A 317 -11.03 7.28 27.15
C GLN A 317 -11.64 5.90 26.91
N SER A 318 -10.84 4.93 26.50
CA SER A 318 -11.31 3.57 26.28
C SER A 318 -11.82 2.94 27.57
N TRP A 319 -11.06 3.07 28.67
CA TRP A 319 -11.50 2.58 29.98
C TRP A 319 -12.71 3.34 30.53
N GLN A 320 -12.79 4.66 30.36
CA GLN A 320 -13.96 5.45 30.78
C GLN A 320 -15.23 5.05 30.01
N LEU A 321 -15.13 4.83 28.67
CA LEU A 321 -16.27 4.36 27.87
C LEU A 321 -16.67 2.92 28.25
N ALA A 322 -15.72 2.12 28.72
CA ALA A 322 -15.98 0.80 29.30
C ALA A 322 -16.59 0.86 30.73
N GLN A 323 -16.74 2.06 31.31
CA GLN A 323 -17.18 2.28 32.70
C GLN A 323 -16.24 1.63 33.74
N GLU A 324 -14.95 1.51 33.41
CA GLU A 324 -13.89 0.92 34.24
C GLU A 324 -13.01 2.04 34.81
N ASP A 325 -13.60 2.91 35.69
CA ASP A 325 -12.89 4.07 36.24
C ASP A 325 -11.62 3.72 37.00
N GLU A 326 -11.59 2.59 37.71
CA GLU A 326 -10.39 2.10 38.42
C GLU A 326 -9.19 1.90 37.46
N LYS A 327 -9.48 1.43 36.24
CA LYS A 327 -8.46 1.24 35.18
C LYS A 327 -8.15 2.52 34.41
N ALA A 328 -9.11 3.44 34.36
CA ALA A 328 -8.92 4.74 33.69
C ALA A 328 -7.98 5.67 34.48
N ILE A 329 -8.02 5.61 35.82
CA ILE A 329 -7.25 6.50 36.71
C ILE A 329 -5.74 6.47 36.42
N PRO A 330 -5.04 5.32 36.34
CA PRO A 330 -3.60 5.32 36.03
C PRO A 330 -3.28 5.98 34.69
N ALA A 331 -4.09 5.72 33.67
CA ALA A 331 -3.91 6.29 32.35
C ALA A 331 -4.17 7.82 32.33
N LEU A 332 -5.21 8.27 33.03
CA LEU A 332 -5.50 9.70 33.22
C LEU A 332 -4.38 10.40 33.98
N SER A 333 -3.91 9.82 35.06
CA SER A 333 -2.82 10.37 35.86
C SER A 333 -1.53 10.53 35.02
N HIS A 334 -1.21 9.52 34.20
CA HIS A 334 -0.07 9.60 33.29
C HIS A 334 -0.24 10.70 32.24
N ALA A 335 -1.42 10.75 31.59
CA ALA A 335 -1.72 11.76 30.60
C ALA A 335 -1.73 13.19 31.19
N ALA A 336 -2.32 13.37 32.38
CA ALA A 336 -2.35 14.63 33.10
C ALA A 336 -0.96 15.11 33.51
N GLY A 337 -0.09 14.19 33.94
CA GLY A 337 1.32 14.50 34.26
C GLY A 337 2.15 14.97 33.06
N LEU A 338 1.73 14.65 31.84
CA LEU A 338 2.39 15.06 30.59
C LEU A 338 1.70 16.28 29.94
N SER A 339 0.55 16.74 30.46
CA SER A 339 -0.22 17.84 29.90
C SER A 339 -0.08 19.11 30.73
N ASP A 340 0.01 20.24 30.04
CA ASP A 340 0.03 21.55 30.67
C ASP A 340 -1.39 22.10 30.92
N ASP A 341 -2.41 21.60 30.21
CA ASP A 341 -3.81 21.95 30.40
C ASP A 341 -4.50 21.08 31.47
N GLY A 342 -5.53 21.61 32.12
CA GLY A 342 -6.24 20.95 33.20
C GLY A 342 -7.35 19.97 32.77
N GLU A 343 -7.61 19.77 31.48
CA GLU A 343 -8.73 18.93 31.01
C GLU A 343 -8.60 17.45 31.43
N LEU A 344 -7.36 16.94 31.47
CA LEU A 344 -7.12 15.57 31.89
C LEU A 344 -7.21 15.40 33.42
N ASP A 345 -6.76 16.40 34.19
CA ASP A 345 -6.94 16.43 35.64
C ASP A 345 -8.43 16.50 36.01
N LEU A 346 -9.23 17.24 35.21
CA LEU A 346 -10.69 17.30 35.43
C LEU A 346 -11.36 15.93 35.17
N ARG A 347 -10.92 15.21 34.15
CA ARG A 347 -11.39 13.83 33.90
C ARG A 347 -10.93 12.86 35.01
N LEU A 348 -9.71 13.04 35.50
CA LEU A 348 -9.19 12.28 36.64
C LEU A 348 -10.05 12.52 37.90
N ALA A 349 -10.38 13.79 38.20
CA ALA A 349 -11.28 14.15 39.29
C ALA A 349 -12.66 13.49 39.13
N GLN A 350 -13.21 13.46 37.92
CA GLN A 350 -14.48 12.78 37.62
C GLN A 350 -14.43 11.28 37.89
N SER A 351 -13.35 10.59 37.47
CA SER A 351 -13.20 9.15 37.73
C SER A 351 -13.04 8.86 39.24
N HIS A 352 -12.31 9.71 39.97
CA HIS A 352 -12.23 9.59 41.44
C HIS A 352 -13.59 9.87 42.11
N GLN A 353 -14.37 10.84 41.60
CA GLN A 353 -15.72 11.10 42.06
C GLN A 353 -16.64 9.88 41.89
N ASN A 354 -16.59 9.23 40.71
CA ASN A 354 -17.40 8.05 40.41
C ASN A 354 -17.12 6.90 41.38
N LEU A 355 -15.88 6.81 41.87
CA LEU A 355 -15.43 5.79 42.85
C LEU A 355 -15.52 6.22 44.28
N ALA A 356 -16.10 7.40 44.59
CA ALA A 356 -16.16 7.99 45.92
C ALA A 356 -14.79 8.19 46.59
N ASN A 357 -13.71 8.35 45.83
CA ASN A 357 -12.38 8.70 46.30
C ASN A 357 -12.29 10.22 46.49
N TRP A 358 -12.94 10.76 47.52
CA TRP A 358 -13.23 12.19 47.67
C TRP A 358 -11.99 13.06 47.83
N THR A 359 -10.95 12.58 48.50
CA THR A 359 -9.69 13.30 48.69
C THR A 359 -8.98 13.48 47.35
N GLU A 360 -8.75 12.39 46.63
CA GLU A 360 -8.09 12.37 45.34
C GLU A 360 -8.91 13.17 44.29
N CYS A 361 -10.24 13.07 44.40
CA CYS A 361 -11.15 13.89 43.55
C CYS A 361 -10.93 15.42 43.79
N SER A 362 -10.89 15.85 45.06
CA SER A 362 -10.69 17.27 45.36
C SER A 362 -9.32 17.75 44.94
N ASP A 363 -8.28 16.92 45.09
CA ASP A 363 -6.92 17.27 44.68
C ASP A 363 -6.78 17.37 43.16
N ALA A 364 -7.32 16.39 42.43
CA ALA A 364 -7.32 16.44 40.98
C ALA A 364 -8.13 17.61 40.41
N ALA A 365 -9.27 17.93 41.02
CA ALA A 365 -10.10 19.11 40.63
C ALA A 365 -9.37 20.43 40.91
N ARG A 366 -8.65 20.56 42.02
CA ARG A 366 -7.81 21.73 42.31
C ARG A 366 -6.67 21.87 41.28
N GLU A 367 -6.03 20.78 40.94
CA GLU A 367 -4.94 20.78 39.95
C GLU A 367 -5.47 21.16 38.57
N ALA A 368 -6.65 20.64 38.15
CA ALA A 368 -7.32 21.05 36.93
C ALA A 368 -7.58 22.56 36.85
N LEU A 369 -8.12 23.11 37.90
CA LEU A 369 -8.39 24.56 38.00
C LEU A 369 -7.10 25.38 38.07
N ARG A 370 -6.06 24.87 38.71
CA ARG A 370 -4.72 25.52 38.76
C ARG A 370 -4.02 25.57 37.40
N LYS A 371 -4.05 24.49 36.63
CA LYS A 371 -3.51 24.45 35.27
C LYS A 371 -4.31 25.37 34.34
N GLY A 372 -5.62 25.39 34.50
CA GLY A 372 -6.52 26.21 33.67
C GLY A 372 -6.76 25.61 32.28
N ASP A 373 -7.05 26.46 31.30
CA ASP A 373 -7.39 26.11 29.92
C ASP A 373 -8.54 25.08 29.80
N LEU A 374 -9.47 25.12 30.80
CA LEU A 374 -10.63 24.25 30.83
C LEU A 374 -11.75 24.81 29.92
N ARG A 375 -12.34 23.94 29.10
CA ARG A 375 -13.54 24.27 28.32
C ARG A 375 -14.75 24.59 29.22
N ARG A 376 -14.78 23.98 30.39
CA ARG A 376 -15.84 24.05 31.40
C ARG A 376 -15.24 24.23 32.79
N GLU A 377 -14.71 25.42 33.09
CA GLU A 377 -14.19 25.77 34.41
C GLU A 377 -15.28 25.68 35.46
N ASP A 378 -16.53 26.03 35.11
CA ASP A 378 -17.71 25.88 35.95
C ASP A 378 -17.90 24.42 36.40
N GLN A 379 -17.70 23.44 35.51
CA GLN A 379 -17.79 22.03 35.85
C GLN A 379 -16.66 21.59 36.79
N GLY A 380 -15.44 22.11 36.61
CA GLY A 380 -14.34 21.88 37.53
C GLY A 380 -14.65 22.31 38.94
N ASN A 381 -15.24 23.52 39.08
CA ASN A 381 -15.68 24.03 40.36
C ASN A 381 -16.88 23.26 40.95
N MET A 382 -17.78 22.74 40.10
CA MET A 382 -18.89 21.88 40.55
C MET A 382 -18.39 20.56 41.12
N ILE A 383 -17.42 19.89 40.43
CA ILE A 383 -16.80 18.65 40.89
C ILE A 383 -16.03 18.89 42.19
N LEU A 384 -15.20 19.93 42.23
CA LEU A 384 -14.49 20.32 43.45
C LEU A 384 -15.43 20.54 44.63
N GLY A 385 -16.51 21.29 44.41
CA GLY A 385 -17.50 21.55 45.44
C GLY A 385 -18.18 20.28 45.96
N ALA A 386 -18.51 19.35 45.05
CA ALA A 386 -19.13 18.08 45.42
C ALA A 386 -18.16 17.20 46.23
N CYS A 387 -16.89 17.06 45.83
CA CYS A 387 -15.92 16.27 46.57
C CYS A 387 -15.60 16.86 47.94
N LEU A 388 -15.49 18.19 48.06
CA LEU A 388 -15.32 18.90 49.34
C LEU A 388 -16.53 18.77 50.27
N PHE A 389 -17.74 18.69 49.71
CA PHE A 389 -18.95 18.44 50.48
C PHE A 389 -18.92 17.04 51.16
N GLU A 390 -18.55 16.03 50.42
CA GLU A 390 -18.43 14.67 50.92
C GLU A 390 -17.29 14.51 51.99
N LEU A 391 -16.29 15.41 51.93
CA LEU A 391 -15.23 15.52 52.93
C LEU A 391 -15.65 16.39 54.15
N GLU A 392 -16.90 16.84 54.20
CA GLU A 392 -17.42 17.73 55.24
C GLU A 392 -16.74 19.11 55.29
N GLU A 393 -15.98 19.46 54.22
CA GLU A 393 -15.32 20.76 54.07
C GLU A 393 -16.30 21.85 53.56
N TYR A 394 -17.44 22.02 54.28
CA TYR A 394 -18.60 22.83 53.86
C TYR A 394 -18.23 24.25 53.44
N GLY A 395 -17.28 24.90 54.15
CA GLY A 395 -16.85 26.26 53.81
C GLY A 395 -16.17 26.35 52.43
N GLN A 396 -15.30 25.42 52.12
CA GLN A 396 -14.59 25.34 50.83
C GLN A 396 -15.55 24.89 49.72
N ALA A 397 -16.42 23.89 49.99
CA ALA A 397 -17.43 23.41 49.05
C ALA A 397 -18.33 24.57 48.58
N ARG A 398 -18.82 25.37 49.52
CA ARG A 398 -19.65 26.56 49.25
C ARG A 398 -18.92 27.60 48.39
N THR A 399 -17.62 27.78 48.60
CA THR A 399 -16.80 28.69 47.78
C THR A 399 -16.69 28.18 46.36
N ALA A 400 -16.40 26.92 46.16
CA ALA A 400 -16.33 26.30 44.81
C ALA A 400 -17.65 26.39 44.06
N PHE A 401 -18.78 26.08 44.72
CA PHE A 401 -20.10 26.23 44.10
C PHE A 401 -20.46 27.69 43.76
N ARG A 402 -20.05 28.69 44.58
CA ARG A 402 -20.24 30.12 44.24
C ARG A 402 -19.45 30.54 43.01
N THR A 403 -18.23 30.02 42.84
CA THR A 403 -17.48 30.26 41.60
C THR A 403 -18.17 29.61 40.41
N ALA A 404 -18.69 28.39 40.54
CA ALA A 404 -19.46 27.73 39.49
C ALA A 404 -20.76 28.46 39.14
N GLU A 405 -21.41 29.13 40.12
CA GLU A 405 -22.65 29.91 39.92
C GLU A 405 -22.48 31.10 38.98
N GLU A 406 -21.29 31.63 38.81
CA GLU A 406 -20.99 32.72 37.91
C GLU A 406 -21.26 32.34 36.45
N ASP A 407 -21.05 31.06 36.07
CA ASP A 407 -21.38 30.56 34.76
C ASP A 407 -22.88 30.21 34.65
N THR A 408 -23.54 30.74 33.61
CA THR A 408 -24.97 30.52 33.37
C THR A 408 -25.35 29.06 33.20
N ARG A 409 -24.43 28.22 32.73
CA ARG A 409 -24.63 26.77 32.49
C ARG A 409 -24.74 25.97 33.79
N SER A 410 -24.00 26.36 34.82
CA SER A 410 -24.00 25.69 36.13
C SER A 410 -24.81 26.43 37.21
N ARG A 411 -25.25 27.64 36.96
CA ARG A 411 -25.90 28.55 37.96
C ARG A 411 -26.98 27.87 38.79
N THR A 412 -27.97 27.26 38.16
CA THR A 412 -29.10 26.66 38.88
C THR A 412 -28.64 25.47 39.75
N SER A 413 -27.76 24.64 39.22
CA SER A 413 -27.23 23.51 39.96
C SER A 413 -26.36 23.95 41.13
N ALA A 414 -25.49 24.93 40.91
CA ALA A 414 -24.66 25.51 41.96
C ALA A 414 -25.46 26.12 43.10
N GLN A 415 -26.52 26.88 42.81
CA GLN A 415 -27.43 27.41 43.80
C GLN A 415 -28.12 26.33 44.63
N SER A 416 -28.56 25.26 43.98
CA SER A 416 -29.15 24.11 44.68
C SER A 416 -28.14 23.44 45.63
N TRP A 417 -26.91 23.27 45.17
CA TRP A 417 -25.83 22.72 46.00
C TRP A 417 -25.49 23.66 47.18
N ILE A 418 -25.41 24.97 46.99
CA ILE A 418 -25.16 25.92 48.07
C ILE A 418 -26.24 25.83 49.15
N GLN A 419 -27.52 25.73 48.77
CA GLN A 419 -28.63 25.54 49.71
C GLN A 419 -28.49 24.22 50.46
N TYR A 420 -28.13 23.13 49.77
CA TYR A 420 -27.95 21.81 50.37
C TYR A 420 -26.78 21.80 51.36
N VAL A 421 -25.62 22.34 51.00
CA VAL A 421 -24.45 22.49 51.90
C VAL A 421 -24.84 23.26 53.16
N ASN A 422 -25.58 24.38 53.05
CA ASN A 422 -25.98 25.15 54.22
C ASN A 422 -26.93 24.39 55.12
N SER A 423 -27.84 23.59 54.58
CA SER A 423 -28.76 22.77 55.40
C SER A 423 -28.06 21.63 56.14
N GLU A 424 -27.09 20.98 55.47
CA GLU A 424 -26.33 19.90 56.09
C GLU A 424 -25.36 20.42 57.18
N GLU A 425 -24.66 21.51 56.92
CA GLU A 425 -23.80 22.15 57.96
C GLU A 425 -24.62 22.58 59.18
N GLU A 426 -25.83 23.11 59.00
CA GLU A 426 -26.70 23.46 60.13
C GLU A 426 -27.22 22.21 60.87
N ARG A 427 -27.63 21.18 60.10
CA ARG A 427 -28.06 19.89 60.67
C ARG A 427 -26.97 19.29 61.55
N GLU A 428 -25.72 19.24 61.04
CA GLU A 428 -24.57 18.67 61.78
C GLU A 428 -24.27 19.51 63.02
N ARG A 429 -24.30 20.84 62.97
CA ARG A 429 -24.11 21.73 64.11
C ARG A 429 -25.13 21.46 65.20
N GLN A 430 -26.42 21.28 64.81
CA GLN A 430 -27.49 20.96 65.77
C GLN A 430 -27.29 19.58 66.43
N LEU A 431 -26.86 18.61 65.61
CA LEU A 431 -26.56 17.26 66.13
C LEU A 431 -25.41 17.28 67.13
N GLN A 432 -24.31 17.96 66.82
CA GLN A 432 -23.17 18.12 67.72
C GLN A 432 -23.56 18.87 69.01
N ALA A 433 -24.38 19.92 68.92
CA ALA A 433 -24.90 20.62 70.07
C ALA A 433 -25.86 19.78 70.95
N ALA A 434 -26.57 18.82 70.33
CA ALA A 434 -27.41 17.87 71.04
C ALA A 434 -26.59 16.76 71.73
N LEU A 435 -25.52 16.30 71.14
CA LEU A 435 -24.64 15.27 71.71
C LEU A 435 -23.68 15.77 72.81
N SER A 436 -23.46 17.09 72.85
CA SER A 436 -22.62 17.75 73.86
C SER A 436 -23.37 18.16 75.11
N ARG A 437 -24.69 17.96 75.16
CA ARG A 437 -25.57 18.15 76.32
C ARG A 437 -25.80 16.83 77.05
#